data_644a361bc1ae82ea1fb41b6cbde8caaf
#
_entry.id   644a361bc1ae82ea1fb41b6cbde8caaf
#
_cell.length_a   1.000
_cell.length_b   1.000
_cell.length_c   1.000
_cell.angle_alpha   90.00
_cell.angle_beta   90.00
_cell.angle_gamma   90.00
#
_symmetry.space_group_name_H-M   'P 1'
#
loop_
_entity.id
_entity.type
_entity.pdbx_description
1 polymer ?
#
loop_
_entity_poly.entity_id
_entity_poly.type
_entity_poly.pdbx_seq_one_letter_code
_entity_poly.pdbx_strand_id
1 'polypeptide(L)'
;MRVRSKGQYRLFFNDGTGVYATFSGNKIAGYIRVDLGKVVYAVCSSEDSSGDEILFFGSDDGYVYQMDKGTSFDGSAVEAMLRFSYYHYDSPTRNKRFRKIQFEMSGDSTISLQFQPDYSFSDPDVPAGRTRNLNIEGSGGYWNIDNWDTFNWSGQIVSTAEENLDGVGTNMGMLILSEATYEQPHILQGVTVHYSPRRIRR
;
A
#
# COMPACT_ATOMS: atom_id res chain seq x y z
N MET A 1 1.73 15.54 -16.42
CA MET A 1 2.11 16.57 -15.42
C MET A 1 3.37 16.12 -14.69
N ARG A 2 4.32 17.02 -14.43
CA ARG A 2 5.50 16.74 -13.59
C ARG A 2 5.22 17.23 -12.17
N VAL A 3 5.49 16.38 -11.18
CA VAL A 3 5.39 16.69 -9.75
C VAL A 3 6.79 16.74 -9.18
N ARG A 4 7.25 17.94 -8.83
CA ARG A 4 8.65 18.19 -8.41
C ARG A 4 8.91 17.65 -7.01
N SER A 5 8.00 17.91 -6.09
CA SER A 5 8.12 17.53 -4.68
C SER A 5 8.25 16.02 -4.47
N LYS A 6 7.65 15.21 -5.35
CA LYS A 6 7.67 13.73 -5.27
C LYS A 6 8.57 13.07 -6.31
N GLY A 7 9.24 13.85 -7.19
CA GLY A 7 10.02 13.29 -8.29
C GLY A 7 9.18 12.41 -9.23
N GLN A 8 7.94 12.79 -9.49
CA GLN A 8 6.99 12.01 -10.27
C GLN A 8 6.63 12.67 -11.59
N TYR A 9 6.31 11.82 -12.56
CA TYR A 9 5.60 12.21 -13.77
C TYR A 9 4.26 11.48 -13.81
N ARG A 10 3.16 12.23 -13.93
CA ARG A 10 1.78 11.72 -13.89
C ARG A 10 1.12 11.86 -15.24
N LEU A 11 0.63 10.77 -15.78
CA LEU A 11 -0.16 10.67 -16.99
C LEU A 11 -1.59 10.30 -16.61
N PHE A 12 -2.56 10.95 -17.25
CA PHE A 12 -3.97 10.67 -17.04
C PHE A 12 -4.63 10.29 -18.37
N PHE A 13 -5.57 9.38 -18.29
CA PHE A 13 -6.33 8.90 -19.43
C PHE A 13 -7.77 9.40 -19.32
N ASN A 14 -8.49 9.33 -20.42
CA ASN A 14 -9.87 9.80 -20.55
C ASN A 14 -10.91 8.88 -19.89
N ASP A 15 -10.49 7.79 -19.29
CA ASP A 15 -11.32 6.84 -18.55
C ASP A 15 -11.27 7.03 -17.03
N GLY A 16 -10.63 8.08 -16.54
CA GLY A 16 -10.44 8.35 -15.11
C GLY A 16 -9.22 7.67 -14.50
N THR A 17 -8.53 6.84 -15.26
CA THR A 17 -7.32 6.18 -14.80
C THR A 17 -6.06 7.00 -15.12
N GLY A 18 -4.96 6.64 -14.48
CA GLY A 18 -3.68 7.28 -14.73
C GLY A 18 -2.50 6.39 -14.35
N VAL A 19 -1.31 6.85 -14.68
CA VAL A 19 -0.05 6.20 -14.31
C VAL A 19 0.89 7.25 -13.72
N TYR A 20 1.40 6.97 -12.54
CA TYR A 20 2.43 7.75 -11.87
C TYR A 20 3.77 7.03 -12.02
N ALA A 21 4.71 7.64 -12.71
CA ALA A 21 6.09 7.18 -12.82
C ALA A 21 6.94 7.94 -11.80
N THR A 22 7.57 7.23 -10.90
CA THR A 22 8.47 7.82 -9.89
C THR A 22 9.92 7.67 -10.36
N PHE A 23 10.70 8.73 -10.23
CA PHE A 23 12.09 8.78 -10.63
C PHE A 23 13.01 8.86 -9.42
N SER A 24 14.11 8.13 -9.51
CA SER A 24 15.26 8.25 -8.60
C SER A 24 16.48 8.63 -9.43
N GLY A 25 16.86 9.90 -9.36
CA GLY A 25 17.85 10.48 -10.29
C GLY A 25 17.35 10.41 -11.74
N ASN A 26 18.13 9.79 -12.63
CA ASN A 26 17.79 9.62 -14.06
C ASN A 26 17.11 8.28 -14.38
N LYS A 27 16.72 7.49 -13.37
CA LYS A 27 16.11 6.18 -13.57
C LYS A 27 14.69 6.18 -13.06
N ILE A 28 13.83 5.43 -13.73
CA ILE A 28 12.48 5.16 -13.24
C ILE A 28 12.60 4.14 -12.12
N ALA A 29 12.14 4.53 -10.92
CA ALA A 29 12.11 3.65 -9.74
C ALA A 29 10.90 2.72 -9.78
N GLY A 30 9.77 3.18 -10.34
CA GLY A 30 8.58 2.36 -10.45
C GLY A 30 7.41 3.10 -11.08
N TYR A 31 6.36 2.35 -11.34
CA TYR A 31 5.09 2.83 -11.86
C TYR A 31 3.97 2.42 -10.93
N ILE A 32 3.02 3.31 -10.73
CA ILE A 32 1.79 3.03 -10.00
C ILE A 32 0.62 3.39 -10.92
N ARG A 33 -0.30 2.45 -11.11
CA ARG A 33 -1.60 2.76 -11.72
C ARG A 33 -2.49 3.38 -10.67
N VAL A 34 -3.18 4.43 -11.03
CA VAL A 34 -4.17 5.11 -10.19
C VAL A 34 -5.50 5.14 -10.89
N ASP A 35 -6.56 5.13 -10.10
CA ASP A 35 -7.91 5.39 -10.53
C ASP A 35 -8.46 6.49 -9.61
N LEU A 36 -8.81 7.63 -10.20
CA LEU A 36 -9.32 8.77 -9.46
C LEU A 36 -10.84 8.74 -9.35
N GLY A 37 -11.50 7.79 -10.03
CA GLY A 37 -12.96 7.74 -10.13
C GLY A 37 -13.58 8.94 -10.86
N LYS A 38 -12.75 9.80 -11.46
CA LYS A 38 -13.14 11.01 -12.17
C LYS A 38 -12.26 11.24 -13.38
N VAL A 39 -12.86 11.66 -14.49
CA VAL A 39 -12.11 11.97 -15.71
C VAL A 39 -11.30 13.24 -15.53
N VAL A 40 -10.03 13.21 -15.90
CA VAL A 40 -9.10 14.34 -15.77
C VAL A 40 -8.95 15.01 -17.13
N TYR A 41 -9.53 16.22 -17.29
CA TYR A 41 -9.42 17.00 -18.53
C TYR A 41 -8.26 17.99 -18.52
N ALA A 42 -7.97 18.56 -17.38
CA ALA A 42 -6.90 19.53 -17.24
C ALA A 42 -6.15 19.33 -15.93
N VAL A 43 -4.87 19.59 -15.94
CA VAL A 43 -4.02 19.52 -14.75
C VAL A 43 -3.14 20.74 -14.67
N CYS A 44 -2.95 21.25 -13.47
CA CYS A 44 -1.98 22.32 -13.21
C CYS A 44 -1.29 22.11 -11.87
N SER A 45 -0.09 22.64 -11.74
CA SER A 45 0.61 22.77 -10.47
C SER A 45 0.84 24.24 -10.17
N SER A 46 0.73 24.60 -8.92
CA SER A 46 1.00 25.93 -8.38
C SER A 46 1.84 25.78 -7.11
N GLU A 47 2.22 26.89 -6.52
CA GLU A 47 2.88 26.94 -5.23
C GLU A 47 2.00 27.71 -4.25
N ASP A 48 1.94 27.25 -3.02
CA ASP A 48 1.25 27.99 -1.95
C ASP A 48 2.12 29.14 -1.41
N SER A 49 1.62 29.84 -0.40
CA SER A 49 2.35 30.93 0.25
C SER A 49 3.61 30.49 0.98
N SER A 50 3.77 29.20 1.27
CA SER A 50 4.93 28.59 1.91
C SER A 50 5.95 28.05 0.89
N GLY A 51 5.62 28.09 -0.41
CA GLY A 51 6.44 27.53 -1.49
C GLY A 51 6.21 26.03 -1.73
N ASP A 52 5.23 25.44 -1.09
CA ASP A 52 4.88 24.03 -1.30
C ASP A 52 4.08 23.86 -2.60
N GLU A 53 4.40 22.79 -3.32
CA GLU A 53 3.73 22.47 -4.59
C GLU A 53 2.32 21.95 -4.35
N ILE A 54 1.34 22.62 -4.91
CA ILE A 54 -0.06 22.23 -4.90
C ILE A 54 -0.47 21.78 -6.30
N LEU A 55 -1.19 20.67 -6.37
CA LEU A 55 -1.61 20.03 -7.61
C LEU A 55 -3.13 20.08 -7.74
N PHE A 56 -3.61 20.49 -8.92
CA PHE A 56 -5.04 20.54 -9.22
C PHE A 56 -5.36 19.79 -10.50
N PHE A 57 -6.58 19.27 -10.58
CA PHE A 57 -7.17 18.81 -11.82
C PHE A 57 -8.61 19.25 -11.96
N GLY A 58 -9.03 19.50 -13.21
CA GLY A 58 -10.42 19.76 -13.57
C GLY A 58 -11.06 18.51 -14.13
N SER A 59 -12.29 18.23 -13.71
CA SER A 59 -13.09 17.08 -14.13
C SER A 59 -14.28 17.47 -14.98
N ASP A 60 -14.97 16.50 -15.55
CA ASP A 60 -16.19 16.64 -16.36
C ASP A 60 -17.43 17.04 -15.57
N ASP A 61 -17.39 16.87 -14.25
CA ASP A 61 -18.46 17.28 -13.34
C ASP A 61 -18.48 18.79 -13.03
N GLY A 62 -17.53 19.55 -13.60
CA GLY A 62 -17.42 20.99 -13.44
C GLY A 62 -16.68 21.45 -12.19
N TYR A 63 -16.10 20.53 -11.43
CA TYR A 63 -15.30 20.84 -10.24
C TYR A 63 -13.81 20.83 -10.51
N VAL A 64 -13.08 21.55 -9.68
CA VAL A 64 -11.63 21.53 -9.60
C VAL A 64 -11.22 20.86 -8.30
N TYR A 65 -10.45 19.80 -8.40
CA TYR A 65 -10.00 19.01 -7.27
C TYR A 65 -8.53 19.27 -6.95
N GLN A 66 -8.19 19.29 -5.67
CA GLN A 66 -6.82 19.30 -5.21
C GLN A 66 -6.33 17.86 -5.04
N MET A 67 -5.24 17.51 -5.70
CA MET A 67 -4.60 16.20 -5.54
C MET A 67 -3.73 16.14 -4.27
N ASP A 68 -3.49 14.93 -3.80
CA ASP A 68 -2.56 14.62 -2.71
C ASP A 68 -2.88 15.33 -1.39
N LYS A 69 -4.13 15.65 -1.16
CA LYS A 69 -4.61 16.28 0.06
C LYS A 69 -5.81 15.53 0.63
N GLY A 70 -5.80 15.36 1.95
CA GLY A 70 -6.84 14.62 2.65
C GLY A 70 -6.62 13.10 2.63
N THR A 71 -7.61 12.37 3.13
CA THR A 71 -7.55 10.92 3.37
C THR A 71 -8.64 10.15 2.63
N SER A 72 -9.34 10.81 1.71
CA SER A 72 -10.39 10.20 0.88
C SER A 72 -10.40 10.79 -0.52
N PHE A 73 -10.93 10.05 -1.48
CA PHE A 73 -11.28 10.56 -2.81
C PHE A 73 -12.71 11.09 -2.79
N ASP A 74 -12.87 12.39 -2.54
CA ASP A 74 -14.18 13.06 -2.51
C ASP A 74 -15.20 12.29 -1.62
N GLY A 75 -14.75 11.86 -0.42
CA GLY A 75 -15.55 11.09 0.53
C GLY A 75 -15.54 9.57 0.33
N SER A 76 -14.98 9.07 -0.77
CA SER A 76 -14.80 7.63 -1.00
C SER A 76 -13.47 7.13 -0.45
N ALA A 77 -13.40 5.84 -0.09
CA ALA A 77 -12.17 5.22 0.38
C ALA A 77 -11.05 5.29 -0.66
N VAL A 78 -9.82 5.47 -0.19
CA VAL A 78 -8.62 5.33 -1.02
C VAL A 78 -8.17 3.87 -0.95
N GLU A 79 -8.47 3.12 -2.01
CA GLU A 79 -8.05 1.73 -2.12
C GLU A 79 -6.59 1.66 -2.59
N ALA A 80 -5.73 1.00 -1.83
CA ALA A 80 -4.37 0.74 -2.22
C ALA A 80 -4.11 -0.77 -2.28
N MET A 81 -3.59 -1.22 -3.43
CA MET A 81 -3.29 -2.62 -3.67
C MET A 81 -1.81 -2.79 -4.00
N LEU A 82 -1.12 -3.66 -3.24
CA LEU A 82 0.27 -4.01 -3.48
C LEU A 82 0.39 -5.53 -3.63
N ARG A 83 0.87 -5.97 -4.79
CA ARG A 83 1.15 -7.38 -5.04
C ARG A 83 2.65 -7.62 -5.09
N PHE A 84 3.13 -8.46 -4.18
CA PHE A 84 4.50 -8.98 -4.22
C PHE A 84 4.60 -10.16 -5.18
N SER A 85 5.69 -10.18 -5.94
CA SER A 85 6.01 -11.33 -6.79
C SER A 85 6.30 -12.57 -5.94
N TYR A 86 6.17 -13.74 -6.56
CA TYR A 86 6.52 -15.00 -5.90
C TYR A 86 8.03 -15.08 -5.66
N TYR A 87 8.41 -15.32 -4.42
CA TYR A 87 9.79 -15.44 -4.01
C TYR A 87 10.08 -16.84 -3.50
N HIS A 88 11.23 -17.42 -3.88
CA HIS A 88 11.59 -18.81 -3.61
C HIS A 88 12.30 -19.03 -2.29
N TYR A 89 12.69 -18.00 -1.56
CA TYR A 89 13.35 -18.12 -0.25
C TYR A 89 14.49 -19.17 -0.26
N ASP A 90 15.56 -18.87 -0.97
CA ASP A 90 16.82 -19.61 -1.16
C ASP A 90 16.76 -20.87 -2.04
N SER A 91 15.65 -21.61 -2.09
CA SER A 91 15.60 -22.86 -2.83
C SER A 91 14.30 -23.01 -3.63
N PRO A 92 14.35 -22.96 -4.97
CA PRO A 92 13.16 -23.12 -5.81
C PRO A 92 12.58 -24.54 -5.82
N THR A 93 13.39 -25.55 -5.48
CA THR A 93 12.99 -26.96 -5.55
C THR A 93 12.50 -27.54 -4.21
N ARG A 94 12.70 -26.83 -3.11
CA ARG A 94 12.30 -27.30 -1.79
C ARG A 94 10.93 -26.73 -1.40
N ASN A 95 10.05 -27.62 -0.97
CA ASN A 95 8.85 -27.21 -0.26
C ASN A 95 9.21 -26.61 1.10
N LYS A 96 8.52 -25.53 1.44
CA LYS A 96 8.65 -24.80 2.70
C LYS A 96 7.30 -24.77 3.39
N ARG A 97 7.31 -24.90 4.71
CA ARG A 97 6.17 -24.59 5.53
C ARG A 97 6.32 -23.16 6.02
N PHE A 98 5.50 -22.27 5.52
CA PHE A 98 5.42 -20.90 5.99
C PHE A 98 4.74 -20.89 7.36
N ARG A 99 5.34 -20.17 8.31
CA ARG A 99 4.94 -20.19 9.71
C ARG A 99 4.32 -18.90 10.16
N LYS A 100 4.95 -17.80 9.80
CA LYS A 100 4.65 -16.48 10.33
C LYS A 100 5.11 -15.42 9.34
N ILE A 101 4.37 -14.35 9.29
CA ILE A 101 4.74 -13.12 8.59
C ILE A 101 4.72 -11.96 9.57
N GLN A 102 5.63 -11.03 9.39
CA GLN A 102 5.75 -9.83 10.19
C GLN A 102 5.81 -8.63 9.23
N PHE A 103 4.98 -7.65 9.48
CA PHE A 103 4.95 -6.39 8.74
C PHE A 103 5.54 -5.28 9.61
N GLU A 104 6.45 -4.52 9.05
CA GLU A 104 7.00 -3.31 9.66
C GLU A 104 6.38 -2.11 8.96
N MET A 105 5.60 -1.34 9.70
CA MET A 105 4.86 -0.20 9.17
C MET A 105 5.06 1.02 10.03
N SER A 106 4.99 2.18 9.41
CA SER A 106 4.94 3.47 10.09
C SER A 106 3.73 4.27 9.63
N GLY A 107 3.07 4.90 10.56
CA GLY A 107 1.91 5.76 10.35
C GLY A 107 1.52 6.47 11.63
N ASP A 108 0.72 7.50 11.50
CA ASP A 108 0.32 8.36 12.63
C ASP A 108 -0.96 7.89 13.32
N SER A 109 -1.65 6.89 12.75
CA SER A 109 -2.89 6.33 13.31
C SER A 109 -2.92 4.81 13.20
N THR A 110 -3.99 4.18 13.69
CA THR A 110 -4.25 2.75 13.47
C THR A 110 -4.39 2.48 11.99
N ILE A 111 -3.66 1.47 11.51
CA ILE A 111 -3.65 1.03 10.12
C ILE A 111 -4.39 -0.29 10.03
N SER A 112 -5.39 -0.35 9.14
CA SER A 112 -6.13 -1.57 8.84
C SER A 112 -5.69 -2.11 7.47
N LEU A 113 -5.10 -3.29 7.46
CA LEU A 113 -4.65 -3.95 6.24
C LEU A 113 -5.33 -5.30 6.09
N GLN A 114 -5.61 -5.65 4.85
CA GLN A 114 -5.93 -7.02 4.48
C GLN A 114 -4.73 -7.61 3.72
N PHE A 115 -4.35 -8.83 4.04
CA PHE A 115 -3.37 -9.53 3.24
C PHE A 115 -3.82 -10.95 2.89
N GLN A 116 -3.42 -11.39 1.72
CA GLN A 116 -3.67 -12.73 1.23
C GLN A 116 -2.35 -13.34 0.76
N PRO A 117 -1.83 -14.36 1.45
CA PRO A 117 -0.69 -15.12 0.97
C PRO A 117 -1.10 -16.04 -0.17
N ASP A 118 -0.25 -16.19 -1.16
CA ASP A 118 -0.44 -17.09 -2.30
C ASP A 118 0.78 -18.00 -2.44
N TYR A 119 0.55 -19.31 -2.56
CA TYR A 119 1.60 -20.32 -2.51
C TYR A 119 1.71 -21.05 -3.85
N SER A 120 2.93 -21.44 -4.23
CA SER A 120 3.22 -22.30 -5.38
C SER A 120 2.70 -21.78 -6.72
N PHE A 121 2.88 -20.48 -7.01
CA PHE A 121 2.46 -19.84 -8.26
C PHE A 121 0.95 -19.96 -8.57
N SER A 122 0.11 -19.87 -7.55
CA SER A 122 -1.34 -20.09 -7.71
C SER A 122 -1.65 -21.46 -8.30
N ASP A 123 -0.90 -22.47 -7.89
CA ASP A 123 -1.17 -23.86 -8.27
C ASP A 123 -2.59 -24.24 -7.83
N PRO A 124 -3.48 -24.68 -8.74
CA PRO A 124 -4.85 -25.06 -8.41
C PRO A 124 -4.95 -26.19 -7.38
N ASP A 125 -3.90 -27.02 -7.28
CA ASP A 125 -3.82 -28.11 -6.28
C ASP A 125 -3.35 -27.62 -4.90
N VAL A 126 -2.87 -26.38 -4.80
CA VAL A 126 -2.46 -25.74 -3.55
C VAL A 126 -3.41 -24.58 -3.28
N PRO A 127 -4.30 -24.70 -2.28
CA PRO A 127 -5.22 -23.62 -1.96
C PRO A 127 -4.51 -22.31 -1.67
N ALA A 128 -5.00 -21.23 -2.24
CA ALA A 128 -4.56 -19.88 -1.87
C ALA A 128 -4.78 -19.68 -0.36
N GLY A 129 -3.89 -18.95 0.27
CA GLY A 129 -4.03 -18.60 1.68
C GLY A 129 -5.29 -17.78 1.91
N ARG A 130 -5.86 -17.90 3.10
CA ARG A 130 -7.03 -17.09 3.47
C ARG A 130 -6.64 -15.63 3.59
N THR A 131 -7.55 -14.75 3.15
CA THR A 131 -7.44 -13.32 3.44
C THR A 131 -7.52 -13.10 4.95
N ARG A 132 -6.64 -12.28 5.47
CA ARG A 132 -6.53 -11.97 6.90
C ARG A 132 -6.53 -10.47 7.09
N ASN A 133 -7.20 -10.02 8.15
CA ASN A 133 -7.22 -8.62 8.54
C ASN A 133 -6.14 -8.39 9.61
N LEU A 134 -5.35 -7.38 9.41
CA LEU A 134 -4.33 -6.91 10.35
C LEU A 134 -4.70 -5.50 10.79
N ASN A 135 -4.89 -5.32 12.07
CA ASN A 135 -4.99 -3.99 12.67
C ASN A 135 -3.66 -3.70 13.36
N ILE A 136 -2.98 -2.69 12.89
CA ILE A 136 -1.69 -2.25 13.40
C ILE A 136 -1.97 -0.98 14.18
N GLU A 137 -1.80 -1.03 15.49
CA GLU A 137 -1.98 0.14 16.32
C GLU A 137 -0.87 1.15 15.99
N GLY A 138 -1.27 2.31 15.49
CA GLY A 138 -0.40 3.44 15.29
C GLY A 138 -0.04 4.10 16.63
N SER A 139 1.04 4.85 16.63
CA SER A 139 1.40 5.67 17.77
C SER A 139 1.10 7.12 17.44
N GLY A 140 0.06 7.64 18.02
CA GLY A 140 -0.37 9.00 17.84
C GLY A 140 -1.89 9.08 17.68
N GLY A 141 -2.48 10.17 18.12
CA GLY A 141 -3.89 10.45 17.94
C GLY A 141 -4.10 11.92 17.61
N TYR A 142 -5.11 12.19 16.84
CA TYR A 142 -5.51 13.55 16.47
C TYR A 142 -6.60 14.05 17.41
N TRP A 143 -6.46 15.29 17.87
CA TRP A 143 -7.49 15.97 18.66
C TRP A 143 -8.82 16.01 17.87
N ASN A 144 -9.91 15.65 18.54
CA ASN A 144 -11.28 15.57 18.02
C ASN A 144 -11.54 14.49 16.94
N ILE A 145 -10.59 13.60 16.68
CA ILE A 145 -10.75 12.49 15.73
C ILE A 145 -10.66 11.15 16.47
N ASP A 146 -9.66 10.99 17.31
CA ASP A 146 -9.40 9.74 17.99
C ASP A 146 -10.00 9.72 19.42
N ASN A 147 -10.42 8.52 19.86
CA ASN A 147 -10.91 8.31 21.21
C ASN A 147 -9.75 8.26 22.20
N TRP A 148 -9.92 8.88 23.37
CA TRP A 148 -8.90 9.03 24.40
C TRP A 148 -8.24 7.73 24.88
N ASP A 149 -8.92 6.60 24.76
CA ASP A 149 -8.45 5.29 25.21
C ASP A 149 -7.81 4.43 24.10
N THR A 150 -7.68 4.95 22.87
CA THR A 150 -7.26 4.16 21.70
C THR A 150 -5.94 4.58 21.08
N PHE A 151 -5.25 5.59 21.61
CA PHE A 151 -3.98 6.04 21.06
C PHE A 151 -2.91 6.30 22.11
N ASN A 152 -1.65 6.21 21.71
CA ASN A 152 -0.49 6.53 22.50
C ASN A 152 0.03 7.93 22.16
N TRP A 153 0.40 8.72 23.15
CA TRP A 153 0.93 10.09 22.99
C TRP A 153 2.37 10.15 22.44
N SER A 154 2.97 9.03 22.11
CA SER A 154 4.31 8.97 21.53
C SER A 154 4.24 9.18 20.02
N GLY A 155 5.11 10.01 19.46
CA GLY A 155 5.19 10.28 18.03
C GLY A 155 5.41 9.03 17.16
N GLN A 156 5.53 9.21 15.86
CA GLN A 156 5.65 8.16 14.85
C GLN A 156 6.58 7.01 15.29
N ILE A 157 6.01 5.85 15.56
CA ILE A 157 6.75 4.63 15.90
C ILE A 157 6.57 3.63 14.76
N VAL A 158 7.65 2.95 14.40
CA VAL A 158 7.56 1.78 13.56
C VAL A 158 6.85 0.69 14.35
N SER A 159 5.65 0.35 13.94
CA SER A 159 4.85 -0.71 14.56
C SER A 159 5.04 -2.01 13.78
N THR A 160 5.13 -3.11 14.51
CA THR A 160 5.24 -4.45 13.91
C THR A 160 3.97 -5.24 14.17
N ALA A 161 3.36 -5.74 13.11
CA ALA A 161 2.26 -6.70 13.22
C ALA A 161 2.71 -8.07 12.77
N GLU A 162 2.31 -9.07 13.51
CA GLU A 162 2.67 -10.45 13.23
C GLU A 162 1.41 -11.29 13.00
N GLU A 163 1.48 -12.17 12.01
CA GLU A 163 0.38 -13.10 11.73
C GLU A 163 0.91 -14.49 11.38
N ASN A 164 0.19 -15.52 11.83
CA ASN A 164 0.57 -16.90 11.56
C ASN A 164 0.21 -17.31 10.14
N LEU A 165 1.10 -18.04 9.49
CA LEU A 165 0.89 -18.65 8.18
C LEU A 165 0.77 -20.16 8.32
N ASP A 166 -0.12 -20.76 7.54
CA ASP A 166 -0.40 -22.21 7.55
C ASP A 166 -0.18 -22.88 6.18
N GLY A 167 0.47 -22.17 5.25
CA GLY A 167 0.71 -22.63 3.90
C GLY A 167 1.98 -23.46 3.72
N VAL A 168 1.97 -24.25 2.66
CA VAL A 168 3.11 -25.04 2.18
C VAL A 168 3.28 -24.80 0.68
N GLY A 169 4.49 -24.47 0.25
CA GLY A 169 4.78 -24.24 -1.15
C GLY A 169 6.28 -24.16 -1.41
N THR A 170 6.65 -24.15 -2.67
CA THR A 170 8.04 -23.90 -3.11
C THR A 170 8.39 -22.42 -3.07
N ASN A 171 7.39 -21.57 -3.24
CA ASN A 171 7.47 -20.13 -3.20
C ASN A 171 6.20 -19.52 -2.56
N MET A 172 6.24 -18.24 -2.29
CA MET A 172 5.10 -17.49 -1.81
C MET A 172 5.12 -16.08 -2.42
N GLY A 173 3.99 -15.67 -2.94
CA GLY A 173 3.63 -14.28 -3.22
C GLY A 173 2.63 -13.79 -2.18
N MET A 174 2.29 -12.53 -2.20
CA MET A 174 1.22 -12.00 -1.37
C MET A 174 0.56 -10.79 -2.03
N LEU A 175 -0.69 -10.62 -1.70
CA LEU A 175 -1.47 -9.43 -2.00
C LEU A 175 -1.75 -8.70 -0.70
N ILE A 176 -1.48 -7.41 -0.68
CA ILE A 176 -1.82 -6.51 0.43
C ILE A 176 -2.82 -5.50 -0.09
N LEU A 177 -3.89 -5.30 0.66
CA LEU A 177 -4.94 -4.34 0.39
C LEU A 177 -5.07 -3.42 1.60
N SER A 178 -5.16 -2.13 1.33
CA SER A 178 -5.56 -1.11 2.30
C SER A 178 -6.79 -0.42 1.72
N GLU A 179 -7.91 -0.53 2.41
CA GLU A 179 -9.21 -0.03 1.97
C GLU A 179 -9.90 0.60 3.19
N ALA A 180 -9.55 1.82 3.48
CA ALA A 180 -10.21 2.54 4.55
C ALA A 180 -10.51 3.97 4.15
N THR A 181 -11.66 4.44 4.58
CA THR A 181 -12.04 5.85 4.49
C THR A 181 -11.43 6.57 5.68
N TYR A 182 -10.74 7.68 5.42
CA TYR A 182 -10.12 8.52 6.47
C TYR A 182 -8.90 7.90 7.19
N GLU A 183 -8.32 6.82 6.70
CA GLU A 183 -7.02 6.38 7.18
C GLU A 183 -5.93 7.39 6.84
N GLN A 184 -5.05 7.65 7.82
CA GLN A 184 -3.90 8.51 7.60
C GLN A 184 -2.86 7.82 6.71
N PRO A 185 -2.02 8.59 5.99
CA PRO A 185 -0.95 8.03 5.19
C PRO A 185 -0.04 7.12 6.01
N HIS A 186 0.25 5.94 5.48
CA HIS A 186 1.11 4.96 6.12
C HIS A 186 2.15 4.41 5.15
N ILE A 187 3.24 3.89 5.68
CA ILE A 187 4.39 3.39 4.91
C ILE A 187 4.67 1.95 5.32
N LEU A 188 4.64 1.03 4.37
CA LEU A 188 5.16 -0.32 4.55
C LEU A 188 6.68 -0.27 4.38
N GLN A 189 7.42 -0.50 5.47
CA GLN A 189 8.88 -0.44 5.49
C GLN A 189 9.51 -1.79 5.18
N GLY A 190 8.92 -2.87 5.69
CA GLY A 190 9.47 -4.20 5.52
C GLY A 190 8.46 -5.31 5.73
N VAL A 191 8.78 -6.47 5.15
CA VAL A 191 8.02 -7.71 5.36
C VAL A 191 9.01 -8.83 5.64
N THR A 192 8.90 -9.46 6.80
CA THR A 192 9.70 -10.60 7.20
C THR A 192 8.86 -11.87 7.20
N VAL A 193 9.33 -12.91 6.51
CA VAL A 193 8.63 -14.19 6.41
C VAL A 193 9.45 -15.28 7.10
N HIS A 194 8.84 -15.94 8.07
CA HIS A 194 9.42 -17.09 8.77
C HIS A 194 8.92 -18.40 8.16
N TYR A 195 9.84 -19.24 7.74
CA TYR A 195 9.51 -20.53 7.15
C TYR A 195 10.43 -21.65 7.65
N SER A 196 9.99 -22.90 7.50
CA SER A 196 10.78 -24.10 7.76
C SER A 196 10.91 -24.90 6.47
N PRO A 197 12.13 -25.22 6.01
CA PRO A 197 12.32 -26.06 4.84
C PRO A 197 11.82 -27.49 5.15
N ARG A 198 11.12 -28.09 4.19
CA ARG A 198 10.72 -29.50 4.25
C ARG A 198 11.72 -30.36 3.51
N ARG A 199 11.80 -31.65 3.90
CA ARG A 199 12.62 -32.62 3.17
C ARG A 199 12.11 -32.77 1.73
N ILE A 200 13.02 -32.90 0.78
CA ILE A 200 12.68 -33.25 -0.60
C ILE A 200 11.99 -34.64 -0.52
N ARG A 201 10.75 -34.74 -0.96
CA ARG A 201 10.15 -36.05 -1.23
C ARG A 201 10.93 -36.65 -2.40
N ARG A 202 11.60 -37.74 -2.14
CA ARG A 202 12.14 -38.62 -3.19
C ARG A 202 11.00 -39.42 -3.79
#